data_4257b9e1a677f0df6a0f61337f8ab668
#
_entry.id   4257b9e1a677f0df6a0f61337f8ab668
#
_cell.length_a   1.000
_cell.length_b   1.000
_cell.length_c   1.000
_cell.angle_alpha   90.00
_cell.angle_beta   90.00
_cell.angle_gamma   90.00
#
_symmetry.space_group_name_H-M   'P 1'
#
loop_
_entity.id
_entity.type
_entity.pdbx_description
1 polymer ?
#
loop_
_entity_poly.entity_id
_entity_poly.type
_entity_poly.pdbx_seq_one_letter_code
_entity_poly.pdbx_strand_id
1 'polypeptide(L)'
;YPRASQHFKLCKNYPEKGKLTYLDQIAIKKFYYQEEMEKINWRITEKDSVVADYPCKLAECTFRGRNWKVWFTMDIPSEEGPWKLHGLPGLILYAAESKGDFSFECIEIKNGTGDDFAVPTLRDRVKCTREQLMSEYRELAENPGRYAEKLGGIGGGTGPDGKPIVYKPRVPVFLDY
;
A
#
# COMPACT_ATOMS: atom_id res chain seq x y z
N TYR A 1 14.06 8.84 9.08
CA TYR A 1 12.63 8.67 9.38
C TYR A 1 12.40 7.22 9.73
N PRO A 2 11.76 6.87 10.86
CA PRO A 2 11.33 5.50 11.08
C PRO A 2 10.26 5.21 10.04
N ARG A 3 10.54 4.29 9.12
CA ARG A 3 9.58 3.77 8.16
C ARG A 3 8.44 3.16 8.97
N ALA A 4 7.24 3.73 8.90
CA ALA A 4 6.07 3.02 9.34
C ALA A 4 5.97 1.78 8.46
N SER A 5 6.17 0.60 9.02
CA SER A 5 5.97 -0.64 8.28
C SER A 5 4.46 -0.77 8.04
N GLN A 6 4.02 -0.39 6.85
CA GLN A 6 2.66 -0.63 6.41
C GLN A 6 2.56 -2.11 6.02
N HIS A 7 1.92 -2.90 6.85
CA HIS A 7 1.71 -4.33 6.61
C HIS A 7 0.37 -4.57 5.91
N PHE A 8 0.17 -3.93 4.76
CA PHE A 8 -1.01 -4.20 3.96
C PHE A 8 -0.79 -5.37 3.00
N LYS A 9 -1.88 -6.04 2.66
CA LYS A 9 -1.96 -6.96 1.52
C LYS A 9 -3.01 -6.45 0.55
N LEU A 10 -2.72 -6.56 -0.72
CA LEU A 10 -3.61 -6.13 -1.79
C LEU A 10 -3.81 -7.31 -2.76
N CYS A 11 -5.08 -7.66 -2.97
CA CYS A 11 -5.46 -8.66 -3.94
C CYS A 11 -6.22 -7.97 -5.07
N LYS A 12 -5.59 -7.83 -6.24
CA LYS A 12 -6.23 -7.30 -7.45
C LYS A 12 -7.05 -8.39 -8.13
N ASN A 13 -8.11 -7.98 -8.83
CA ASN A 13 -9.05 -8.89 -9.49
C ASN A 13 -9.68 -9.92 -8.52
N TYR A 14 -9.88 -9.51 -7.25
CA TYR A 14 -10.50 -10.31 -6.20
C TYR A 14 -11.51 -9.46 -5.40
N PRO A 15 -12.75 -9.97 -5.14
CA PRO A 15 -13.25 -11.33 -5.37
C PRO A 15 -13.59 -11.63 -6.83
N GLU A 16 -13.63 -10.63 -7.70
CA GLU A 16 -13.93 -10.77 -9.12
C GLU A 16 -13.07 -9.80 -9.95
N LYS A 17 -13.02 -10.03 -11.26
CA LYS A 17 -12.25 -9.19 -12.19
C LYS A 17 -12.70 -7.72 -12.10
N GLY A 18 -11.73 -6.80 -12.07
CA GLY A 18 -11.95 -5.36 -11.96
C GLY A 18 -12.14 -4.85 -10.53
N LYS A 19 -12.13 -5.74 -9.52
CA LYS A 19 -12.15 -5.34 -8.10
C LYS A 19 -10.83 -5.61 -7.41
N LEU A 20 -10.57 -4.87 -6.36
CA LEU A 20 -9.47 -5.14 -5.46
C LEU A 20 -9.96 -5.30 -4.02
N THR A 21 -9.28 -6.13 -3.28
CA THR A 21 -9.44 -6.28 -1.84
C THR A 21 -8.17 -5.82 -1.16
N TYR A 22 -8.30 -4.83 -0.30
CA TYR A 22 -7.23 -4.29 0.52
C TYR A 22 -7.38 -4.82 1.94
N LEU A 23 -6.32 -5.38 2.48
CA LEU A 23 -6.29 -5.94 3.82
C LEU A 23 -5.19 -5.26 4.62
N ASP A 24 -5.52 -4.86 5.83
CA ASP A 24 -4.59 -4.20 6.70
C ASP A 24 -4.78 -4.58 8.16
N GLN A 25 -3.83 -4.20 8.99
CA GLN A 25 -3.90 -4.37 10.42
C GLN A 25 -3.40 -3.12 11.12
N ILE A 26 -4.24 -2.55 11.96
CA ILE A 26 -3.91 -1.42 12.81
C ILE A 26 -3.92 -1.90 14.26
N ALA A 27 -2.76 -1.93 14.89
CA ALA A 27 -2.54 -2.56 16.19
C ALA A 27 -3.02 -4.03 16.17
N ILE A 28 -4.03 -4.38 16.97
CA ILE A 28 -4.60 -5.73 17.04
C ILE A 28 -5.80 -5.94 16.13
N LYS A 29 -6.38 -4.88 15.54
CA LYS A 29 -7.55 -4.96 14.68
C LYS A 29 -7.16 -5.19 13.23
N LYS A 30 -7.75 -6.19 12.62
CA LYS A 30 -7.60 -6.50 11.21
C LYS A 30 -8.78 -5.94 10.44
N PHE A 31 -8.50 -5.22 9.37
CA PHE A 31 -9.49 -4.56 8.51
C PHE A 31 -9.39 -5.07 7.08
N TYR A 32 -10.47 -4.93 6.33
CA TYR A 32 -10.46 -5.03 4.88
C TYR A 32 -11.50 -4.12 4.25
N TYR A 33 -11.21 -3.66 3.05
CA TYR A 33 -12.19 -3.05 2.18
C TYR A 33 -12.05 -3.55 0.75
N GLN A 34 -13.10 -3.37 -0.02
CA GLN A 34 -13.17 -3.73 -1.42
C GLN A 34 -13.60 -2.51 -2.22
N GLU A 35 -12.95 -2.27 -3.34
CA GLU A 35 -13.28 -1.18 -4.26
C GLU A 35 -13.07 -1.61 -5.70
N GLU A 36 -13.65 -0.86 -6.64
CA GLU A 36 -13.39 -1.02 -8.06
C GLU A 36 -11.95 -0.62 -8.38
N MET A 37 -11.32 -1.36 -9.31
CA MET A 37 -10.02 -0.97 -9.86
C MET A 37 -10.23 0.19 -10.83
N GLU A 38 -9.82 1.39 -10.44
CA GLU A 38 -9.96 2.59 -11.26
C GLU A 38 -9.03 2.51 -12.47
N LYS A 39 -9.55 2.86 -13.64
CA LYS A 39 -8.73 2.98 -14.84
C LYS A 39 -7.69 4.10 -14.66
N ILE A 40 -6.43 3.77 -14.87
CA ILE A 40 -5.33 4.72 -14.84
C ILE A 40 -5.03 5.23 -16.26
N ASN A 41 -5.02 6.53 -16.42
CA ASN A 41 -4.69 7.15 -17.71
C ASN A 41 -3.18 7.39 -17.76
N TRP A 42 -2.46 6.47 -18.39
CA TRP A 42 -1.02 6.52 -18.54
C TRP A 42 -0.60 7.36 -19.76
N ARG A 43 0.45 8.15 -19.58
CA ARG A 43 1.22 8.79 -20.65
C ARG A 43 2.55 8.07 -20.79
N ILE A 44 2.67 7.20 -21.78
CA ILE A 44 3.94 6.53 -22.11
C ILE A 44 4.84 7.53 -22.85
N THR A 45 6.11 7.56 -22.51
CA THR A 45 7.11 8.45 -23.11
C THR A 45 8.11 7.66 -23.94
N GLU A 46 8.93 8.37 -24.72
CA GLU A 46 10.03 7.77 -25.53
C GLU A 46 11.31 7.51 -24.71
N LYS A 47 11.26 7.69 -23.38
CA LYS A 47 12.42 7.46 -22.53
C LYS A 47 12.57 5.98 -22.20
N ASP A 48 13.80 5.49 -22.38
CA ASP A 48 14.17 4.12 -22.06
C ASP A 48 15.14 4.07 -20.86
N SER A 49 15.14 2.96 -20.16
CA SER A 49 16.05 2.65 -19.06
C SER A 49 16.17 1.14 -18.90
N VAL A 50 17.01 0.70 -17.98
CA VAL A 50 17.11 -0.70 -17.55
C VAL A 50 16.81 -0.77 -16.06
N VAL A 51 15.88 -1.64 -15.65
CA VAL A 51 15.50 -1.88 -14.24
C VAL A 51 15.49 -3.39 -14.02
N ALA A 52 16.21 -3.87 -13.01
CA ALA A 52 16.36 -5.30 -12.70
C ALA A 52 16.69 -6.15 -13.94
N ASP A 53 17.63 -5.66 -14.78
CA ASP A 53 18.11 -6.25 -16.04
C ASP A 53 17.08 -6.32 -17.18
N TYR A 54 15.92 -5.68 -17.04
CA TYR A 54 14.89 -5.58 -18.08
C TYR A 54 14.90 -4.22 -18.78
N PRO A 55 14.78 -4.19 -20.12
CA PRO A 55 14.56 -2.93 -20.84
C PRO A 55 13.17 -2.38 -20.49
N CYS A 56 13.14 -1.11 -20.09
CA CYS A 56 11.93 -0.46 -19.60
C CYS A 56 11.65 0.84 -20.32
N LYS A 57 10.36 1.17 -20.44
CA LYS A 57 9.88 2.49 -20.88
C LYS A 57 9.32 3.28 -19.70
N LEU A 58 9.45 4.61 -19.76
CA LEU A 58 8.88 5.50 -18.77
C LEU A 58 7.41 5.79 -19.10
N ALA A 59 6.55 5.63 -18.11
CA ALA A 59 5.17 6.12 -18.14
C ALA A 59 4.88 7.02 -16.94
N GLU A 60 3.96 7.96 -17.13
CA GLU A 60 3.56 8.92 -16.10
C GLU A 60 2.03 8.97 -15.99
N CYS A 61 1.53 9.20 -14.79
CA CYS A 61 0.11 9.43 -14.54
C CYS A 61 -0.12 10.29 -13.30
N THR A 62 -1.34 10.83 -13.18
CA THR A 62 -1.85 11.34 -11.91
C THR A 62 -2.86 10.32 -11.40
N PHE A 63 -2.59 9.76 -10.22
CA PHE A 63 -3.44 8.75 -9.61
C PHE A 63 -3.47 8.91 -8.09
N ARG A 64 -4.67 8.90 -7.51
CA ARG A 64 -4.88 9.09 -6.07
C ARG A 64 -4.19 10.33 -5.51
N GLY A 65 -4.36 11.48 -6.18
CA GLY A 65 -3.81 12.77 -5.77
C GLY A 65 -2.29 12.91 -5.85
N ARG A 66 -1.60 11.95 -6.48
CA ARG A 66 -0.14 11.91 -6.65
C ARG A 66 0.24 11.79 -8.11
N ASN A 67 1.33 12.43 -8.49
CA ASN A 67 1.93 12.28 -9.81
C ASN A 67 2.97 11.17 -9.75
N TRP A 68 2.74 10.11 -10.52
CA TRP A 68 3.59 8.93 -10.57
C TRP A 68 4.45 8.92 -11.82
N LYS A 69 5.69 8.48 -11.65
CA LYS A 69 6.61 8.07 -12.71
C LYS A 69 6.96 6.61 -12.51
N VAL A 70 6.77 5.81 -13.55
CA VAL A 70 7.00 4.37 -13.47
C VAL A 70 7.84 3.89 -14.63
N TRP A 71 8.68 2.89 -14.37
CA TRP A 71 9.39 2.14 -15.38
C TRP A 71 8.74 0.77 -15.53
N PHE A 72 8.29 0.43 -16.72
CA PHE A 72 7.64 -0.85 -17.01
C PHE A 72 8.32 -1.55 -18.17
N THR A 73 8.33 -2.89 -18.14
CA THR A 73 8.91 -3.72 -19.19
C THR A 73 7.82 -4.47 -19.96
N MET A 74 7.92 -4.50 -21.28
CA MET A 74 7.06 -5.31 -22.15
C MET A 74 7.56 -6.75 -22.28
N ASP A 75 8.78 -7.07 -21.82
CA ASP A 75 9.31 -8.43 -21.82
C ASP A 75 8.52 -9.35 -20.87
N ILE A 76 7.82 -8.76 -19.91
CA ILE A 76 6.88 -9.48 -19.05
C ILE A 76 5.48 -8.94 -19.33
N PRO A 77 4.65 -9.66 -20.13
CA PRO A 77 3.34 -9.21 -20.58
C PRO A 77 2.29 -9.34 -19.46
N SER A 78 2.42 -8.50 -18.46
CA SER A 78 1.55 -8.44 -17.28
C SER A 78 1.15 -6.99 -17.03
N GLU A 79 -0.14 -6.70 -16.96
CA GLU A 79 -0.65 -5.36 -16.67
C GLU A 79 -0.51 -4.97 -15.19
N GLU A 80 0.27 -5.72 -14.42
CA GLU A 80 0.39 -5.56 -12.97
C GLU A 80 1.53 -4.61 -12.58
N GLY A 81 1.46 -4.16 -11.33
CA GLY A 81 2.47 -3.29 -10.73
C GLY A 81 2.32 -3.22 -9.21
N PRO A 82 3.20 -2.46 -8.55
CA PRO A 82 3.16 -2.30 -7.10
C PRO A 82 1.91 -1.52 -6.66
N TRP A 83 1.47 -1.80 -5.44
CA TRP A 83 0.30 -1.20 -4.83
C TRP A 83 -0.92 -1.28 -5.77
N LYS A 84 -1.61 -0.18 -6.05
CA LYS A 84 -2.79 -0.11 -6.93
C LYS A 84 -2.44 0.27 -8.37
N LEU A 85 -1.17 0.44 -8.70
CA LEU A 85 -0.73 0.76 -10.05
C LEU A 85 -0.89 -0.47 -10.95
N HIS A 86 -1.48 -0.27 -12.15
CA HIS A 86 -1.76 -1.32 -13.12
C HIS A 86 -2.15 -0.73 -14.48
N GLY A 87 -2.33 -1.59 -15.49
CA GLY A 87 -2.94 -1.24 -16.78
C GLY A 87 -1.97 -0.73 -17.83
N LEU A 88 -0.65 -0.88 -17.65
CA LEU A 88 0.34 -0.72 -18.71
C LEU A 88 0.50 -2.04 -19.49
N PRO A 89 0.97 -2.01 -20.74
CA PRO A 89 1.15 -3.22 -21.56
C PRO A 89 2.38 -4.04 -21.14
N GLY A 90 2.71 -4.06 -19.84
CA GLY A 90 3.85 -4.75 -19.28
C GLY A 90 4.01 -4.48 -17.79
N LEU A 91 4.85 -5.29 -17.13
CA LEU A 91 5.03 -5.25 -15.67
C LEU A 91 5.76 -3.98 -15.23
N ILE A 92 5.19 -3.28 -14.24
CA ILE A 92 5.82 -2.12 -13.62
C ILE A 92 6.90 -2.60 -12.63
N LEU A 93 8.15 -2.30 -12.92
CA LEU A 93 9.31 -2.69 -12.10
C LEU A 93 9.77 -1.60 -11.13
N TYR A 94 9.48 -0.35 -11.45
CA TYR A 94 9.79 0.77 -10.56
C TYR A 94 8.65 1.78 -10.60
N ALA A 95 8.32 2.35 -9.47
CA ALA A 95 7.38 3.44 -9.36
C ALA A 95 7.81 4.42 -8.28
N ALA A 96 7.74 5.71 -8.56
CA ALA A 96 7.98 6.77 -7.58
C ALA A 96 6.99 7.90 -7.79
N GLU A 97 6.55 8.50 -6.70
CA GLU A 97 5.69 9.67 -6.78
C GLU A 97 6.51 10.97 -6.58
N SER A 98 5.97 12.08 -7.05
CA SER A 98 6.72 13.34 -7.22
C SER A 98 7.14 14.02 -5.91
N LYS A 99 6.51 13.70 -4.77
CA LYS A 99 6.84 14.27 -3.45
C LYS A 99 7.97 13.50 -2.74
N GLY A 100 8.29 12.29 -3.23
CA GLY A 100 9.31 11.44 -2.64
C GLY A 100 8.88 10.70 -1.37
N ASP A 101 7.58 10.73 -1.03
CA ASP A 101 7.06 10.01 0.14
C ASP A 101 7.05 8.48 -0.10
N PHE A 102 6.80 8.06 -1.36
CA PHE A 102 6.66 6.66 -1.74
C PHE A 102 7.44 6.32 -3.00
N SER A 103 8.14 5.19 -2.91
CA SER A 103 8.77 4.54 -4.07
C SER A 103 8.69 3.02 -3.92
N PHE A 104 8.59 2.34 -5.05
CA PHE A 104 8.63 0.89 -5.16
C PHE A 104 9.70 0.51 -6.16
N GLU A 105 10.51 -0.46 -5.82
CA GLU A 105 11.56 -0.98 -6.68
C GLU A 105 11.52 -2.50 -6.71
N CYS A 106 11.49 -3.07 -7.91
CA CYS A 106 11.60 -4.50 -8.09
C CYS A 106 13.05 -4.93 -7.84
N ILE A 107 13.25 -5.76 -6.83
CA ILE A 107 14.58 -6.29 -6.48
C ILE A 107 14.80 -7.72 -7.00
N GLU A 108 13.72 -8.46 -7.29
CA GLU A 108 13.79 -9.83 -7.77
C GLU A 108 12.46 -10.25 -8.42
N ILE A 109 12.55 -11.06 -9.47
CA ILE A 109 11.41 -11.70 -10.13
C ILE A 109 11.64 -13.21 -10.09
N LYS A 110 10.67 -13.94 -9.54
CA LYS A 110 10.70 -15.41 -9.48
C LYS A 110 9.43 -15.99 -10.08
N ASN A 111 9.58 -17.11 -10.78
CA ASN A 111 8.44 -17.93 -11.13
C ASN A 111 7.94 -18.65 -9.87
N GLY A 112 6.71 -18.29 -9.43
CA GLY A 112 6.06 -18.94 -8.30
C GLY A 112 5.22 -20.14 -8.72
N THR A 113 5.00 -21.06 -7.79
CA THR A 113 3.96 -22.09 -7.89
C THR A 113 2.64 -21.54 -7.37
N GLY A 114 1.49 -22.10 -7.78
CA GLY A 114 0.17 -21.63 -7.33
C GLY A 114 -0.02 -21.67 -5.80
N ASP A 115 0.75 -22.48 -5.09
CA ASP A 115 0.69 -22.61 -3.63
C ASP A 115 1.33 -21.42 -2.88
N ASP A 116 2.13 -20.62 -3.57
CA ASP A 116 2.75 -19.41 -3.00
C ASP A 116 1.75 -18.25 -2.80
N PHE A 117 0.52 -18.36 -3.35
CA PHE A 117 -0.49 -17.30 -3.38
C PHE A 117 -1.77 -17.69 -2.64
N ALA A 118 -1.71 -17.81 -1.32
CA ALA A 118 -2.91 -18.02 -0.53
C ALA A 118 -3.77 -16.74 -0.49
N VAL A 119 -5.02 -16.84 -0.98
CA VAL A 119 -6.01 -15.77 -0.82
C VAL A 119 -6.31 -15.61 0.68
N PRO A 120 -6.14 -14.41 1.25
CA PRO A 120 -6.34 -14.21 2.67
C PRO A 120 -7.80 -14.44 3.09
N THR A 121 -8.01 -15.10 4.24
CA THR A 121 -9.34 -15.18 4.83
C THR A 121 -9.85 -13.80 5.28
N LEU A 122 -11.15 -13.54 5.08
CA LEU A 122 -11.81 -12.32 5.53
C LEU A 122 -12.60 -12.51 6.85
N ARG A 123 -12.69 -13.75 7.35
CA ARG A 123 -13.59 -14.10 8.49
C ARG A 123 -13.23 -13.40 9.79
N ASP A 124 -11.95 -13.13 10.02
CA ASP A 124 -11.41 -12.50 11.23
C ASP A 124 -11.14 -10.99 11.05
N ARG A 125 -11.73 -10.37 10.03
CA ARG A 125 -11.48 -8.99 9.65
C ARG A 125 -12.76 -8.15 9.69
N VAL A 126 -12.62 -6.91 10.13
CA VAL A 126 -13.69 -5.92 10.11
C VAL A 126 -13.79 -5.35 8.69
N LYS A 127 -14.96 -5.49 8.06
CA LYS A 127 -15.25 -4.81 6.81
C LYS A 127 -15.43 -3.32 7.07
N CYS A 128 -14.76 -2.50 6.28
CA CYS A 128 -14.83 -1.05 6.38
C CYS A 128 -14.81 -0.41 4.98
N THR A 129 -14.94 0.91 4.93
CA THR A 129 -14.60 1.68 3.73
C THR A 129 -13.14 2.13 3.80
N ARG A 130 -12.59 2.60 2.68
CA ARG A 130 -11.26 3.21 2.64
C ARG A 130 -11.17 4.40 3.61
N GLU A 131 -12.17 5.27 3.62
CA GLU A 131 -12.26 6.45 4.47
C GLU A 131 -12.27 6.08 5.95
N GLN A 132 -12.98 5.02 6.32
CA GLN A 132 -13.01 4.50 7.69
C GLN A 132 -11.63 3.98 8.11
N LEU A 133 -10.94 3.23 7.24
CA LEU A 133 -9.58 2.77 7.52
C LEU A 133 -8.61 3.94 7.71
N MET A 134 -8.68 4.96 6.84
CA MET A 134 -7.87 6.17 6.95
C MET A 134 -8.17 6.94 8.24
N SER A 135 -9.44 6.97 8.69
CA SER A 135 -9.82 7.56 9.96
C SER A 135 -9.21 6.86 11.17
N GLU A 136 -9.19 5.51 11.16
CA GLU A 136 -8.51 4.72 12.21
C GLU A 136 -7.01 5.02 12.27
N TYR A 137 -6.35 5.16 11.13
CA TYR A 137 -4.94 5.54 11.07
C TYR A 137 -4.68 6.96 11.61
N ARG A 138 -5.55 7.93 11.28
CA ARG A 138 -5.44 9.29 11.83
C ARG A 138 -5.63 9.29 13.34
N GLU A 139 -6.66 8.60 13.83
CA GLU A 139 -6.91 8.51 15.28
C GLU A 139 -5.71 7.90 16.02
N LEU A 140 -5.10 6.83 15.48
CA LEU A 140 -3.89 6.25 16.04
C LEU A 140 -2.72 7.24 16.01
N ALA A 141 -2.54 7.98 14.94
CA ALA A 141 -1.42 8.90 14.78
C ALA A 141 -1.54 10.15 15.67
N GLU A 142 -2.75 10.71 15.78
CA GLU A 142 -3.04 11.91 16.55
C GLU A 142 -3.15 11.65 18.06
N ASN A 143 -3.77 10.52 18.44
CA ASN A 143 -4.07 10.19 19.82
C ASN A 143 -3.76 8.71 20.15
N PRO A 144 -2.49 8.28 20.09
CA PRO A 144 -2.13 6.87 20.25
C PRO A 144 -2.52 6.28 21.63
N GLY A 145 -2.48 7.11 22.69
CA GLY A 145 -2.90 6.70 24.03
C GLY A 145 -4.41 6.38 24.09
N ARG A 146 -5.24 7.28 23.59
CA ARG A 146 -6.69 7.09 23.50
C ARG A 146 -7.05 5.91 22.59
N TYR A 147 -6.31 5.74 21.51
CA TYR A 147 -6.51 4.59 20.62
C TYR A 147 -6.22 3.25 21.32
N ALA A 148 -5.17 3.21 22.16
CA ALA A 148 -4.87 2.03 22.97
C ALA A 148 -5.97 1.73 24.00
N GLU A 149 -6.54 2.75 24.66
CA GLU A 149 -7.70 2.60 25.56
C GLU A 149 -8.93 2.05 24.86
N LYS A 150 -9.24 2.56 23.67
CA LYS A 150 -10.33 2.06 22.79
C LYS A 150 -10.20 0.57 22.48
N LEU A 151 -8.96 0.05 22.44
CA LEU A 151 -8.66 -1.36 22.20
C LEU A 151 -8.68 -2.24 23.47
N GLY A 152 -9.03 -1.65 24.63
CA GLY A 152 -9.01 -2.35 25.91
C GLY A 152 -7.61 -2.44 26.54
N GLY A 153 -6.66 -1.67 26.02
CA GLY A 153 -5.35 -1.50 26.62
C GLY A 153 -5.36 -0.43 27.72
N ILE A 154 -4.42 -0.50 28.63
CA ILE A 154 -4.18 0.58 29.58
C ILE A 154 -3.52 1.71 28.80
N GLY A 155 -4.17 2.85 28.64
CA GLY A 155 -3.75 4.00 27.83
C GLY A 155 -2.49 4.73 28.31
N GLY A 156 -1.82 4.25 29.33
CA GLY A 156 -0.57 4.75 29.87
C GLY A 156 0.31 3.61 30.37
N GLY A 157 1.20 3.11 29.52
CA GLY A 157 2.30 2.27 29.98
C GLY A 157 3.35 3.12 30.70
N THR A 158 4.06 2.55 31.67
CA THR A 158 5.30 3.12 32.21
C THR A 158 6.49 2.59 31.43
N GLY A 159 7.39 3.46 31.03
CA GLY A 159 8.66 3.09 30.42
C GLY A 159 9.56 2.32 31.42
N PRO A 160 10.69 1.77 30.95
CA PRO A 160 11.66 1.08 31.81
C PRO A 160 12.20 1.95 32.96
N ASP A 161 12.08 3.27 32.83
CA ASP A 161 12.47 4.28 33.82
C ASP A 161 11.36 4.62 34.84
N GLY A 162 10.23 3.90 34.80
CA GLY A 162 9.08 4.11 35.66
C GLY A 162 8.24 5.35 35.35
N LYS A 163 8.56 6.09 34.26
CA LYS A 163 7.80 7.27 33.85
C LYS A 163 6.69 6.92 32.88
N PRO A 164 5.56 7.67 32.87
CA PRO A 164 4.52 7.50 31.88
C PRO A 164 5.05 7.62 30.45
N ILE A 165 4.68 6.68 29.57
CA ILE A 165 5.01 6.77 28.16
C ILE A 165 4.14 7.87 27.54
N VAL A 166 4.76 8.98 27.13
CA VAL A 166 4.09 10.05 26.42
C VAL A 166 4.18 9.78 24.92
N TYR A 167 3.05 9.47 24.33
CA TYR A 167 2.96 9.31 22.87
C TYR A 167 2.90 10.68 22.20
N LYS A 168 3.86 10.95 21.32
CA LYS A 168 3.82 12.18 20.51
C LYS A 168 2.92 11.98 19.30
N PRO A 169 1.98 12.91 19.02
CA PRO A 169 1.20 12.88 17.80
C PRO A 169 2.12 12.90 16.56
N ARG A 170 1.73 12.19 15.53
CA ARG A 170 2.43 12.18 14.23
C ARG A 170 1.48 12.60 13.13
N VAL A 171 1.99 13.30 12.13
CA VAL A 171 1.23 13.57 10.92
C VAL A 171 1.35 12.32 10.03
N PRO A 172 0.25 11.60 9.80
CA PRO A 172 0.30 10.42 8.95
C PRO A 172 0.42 10.82 7.48
N VAL A 173 1.29 10.14 6.75
CA VAL A 173 1.39 10.23 5.30
C VAL A 173 0.77 8.96 4.73
N PHE A 174 -0.31 9.12 3.98
CA PHE A 174 -1.02 7.99 3.40
C PHE A 174 -0.75 7.86 1.91
N LEU A 175 -0.67 6.61 1.45
CA LEU A 175 -0.54 6.28 0.03
C LEU A 175 -1.85 6.51 -0.73
N ASP A 176 -2.98 6.37 -0.05
CA ASP A 176 -4.35 6.41 -0.57
C ASP A 176 -5.05 7.77 -0.38
N TYR A 177 -4.46 8.84 -0.84
CA TYR A 177 -5.17 10.13 -0.92
C TYR A 177 -5.91 10.28 -2.22
#